data_c8c9278cf61ced3675dd2854f4afcd35
#
_entry.id   c8c9278cf61ced3675dd2854f4afcd35
#
_cell.length_a   1.000
_cell.length_b   1.000
_cell.length_c   1.000
_cell.angle_alpha   90.00
_cell.angle_beta   90.00
_cell.angle_gamma   90.00
#
_symmetry.space_group_name_H-M   'P 1'
#
loop_
_entity.id
_entity.type
_entity.pdbx_description
1 polymer ?
#
loop_
_entity_poly.entity_id
_entity_poly.type
_entity_poly.pdbx_seq_one_letter_code
_entity_poly.pdbx_strand_id
1 'polypeptide(L)'
;MKKWMAAIAGLTVGANLLPGITLAQEVPATLRQGMPYAQARKILLEAGWQAVEFSPNRERFSPMDYIINQLGYNEVEDCSGTGMGYCRFSFADANGRKLAVVTVNNQRGQQPKLQRWWIDTGK
;
A
#
# COMPACT_ATOMS: atom_id res chain seq x y z
N MET A 1 29.62 7.44 -38.45
CA MET A 1 28.32 7.26 -38.23
C MET A 1 27.91 6.02 -37.57
N LYS A 2 28.46 5.06 -37.72
CA LYS A 2 28.07 3.86 -37.17
C LYS A 2 28.24 3.70 -35.75
N LYS A 3 28.98 4.42 -35.16
CA LYS A 3 29.14 4.26 -33.79
C LYS A 3 27.90 4.19 -33.03
N TRP A 4 27.00 4.86 -33.35
CA TRP A 4 25.81 4.84 -32.61
C TRP A 4 25.24 3.49 -32.46
N MET A 5 25.49 2.70 -33.30
CA MET A 5 24.93 1.44 -33.15
C MET A 5 25.35 0.81 -31.93
N ALA A 6 26.48 0.97 -31.61
CA ALA A 6 27.00 0.31 -30.48
C ALA A 6 26.20 0.63 -29.30
N ALA A 7 25.90 1.80 -29.21
CA ALA A 7 25.15 2.21 -28.08
C ALA A 7 23.94 1.38 -27.94
N ILE A 8 23.34 1.17 -28.95
CA ILE A 8 22.18 0.42 -28.94
C ILE A 8 22.38 -0.84 -28.28
N ALA A 9 23.36 -1.46 -28.58
CA ALA A 9 23.59 -2.76 -28.05
C ALA A 9 23.46 -2.67 -26.57
N GLY A 10 24.00 -1.70 -26.04
CA GLY A 10 24.02 -1.68 -24.64
C GLY A 10 22.70 -1.77 -24.01
N LEU A 11 21.79 -1.14 -24.58
CA LEU A 11 20.55 -1.14 -23.95
C LEU A 11 19.94 -2.41 -23.87
N THR A 12 20.07 -3.10 -24.81
CA THR A 12 19.38 -4.34 -24.85
C THR A 12 19.61 -5.08 -23.61
N VAL A 13 20.67 -4.92 -23.06
CA VAL A 13 20.91 -5.60 -21.90
C VAL A 13 19.93 -5.44 -20.85
N GLY A 14 19.45 -4.32 -20.69
CA GLY A 14 18.54 -4.10 -19.65
C GLY A 14 17.54 -5.19 -19.51
N ALA A 15 17.27 -5.81 -20.56
CA ALA A 15 16.24 -6.80 -20.48
C ALA A 15 16.74 -8.09 -19.92
N ASN A 16 17.31 -8.07 -18.83
CA ASN A 16 17.78 -9.28 -18.28
C ASN A 16 16.80 -10.07 -17.52
N LEU A 17 15.57 -9.69 -17.54
CA LEU A 17 14.59 -10.45 -16.82
C LEU A 17 14.45 -11.82 -17.44
N LEU A 18 14.58 -12.84 -16.63
CA LEU A 18 14.40 -14.19 -17.12
C LEU A 18 12.91 -14.50 -17.18
N PRO A 19 12.47 -15.10 -18.25
CA PRO A 19 11.07 -15.44 -18.39
C PRO A 19 10.64 -16.36 -17.26
N GLY A 20 9.50 -16.11 -16.71
CA GLY A 20 8.98 -16.97 -15.68
C GLY A 20 9.42 -16.67 -14.26
N ILE A 21 10.36 -15.76 -14.11
CA ILE A 21 10.77 -15.39 -12.78
C ILE A 21 9.92 -14.24 -12.30
N THR A 22 9.32 -14.42 -11.15
CA THR A 22 8.50 -13.39 -10.56
C THR A 22 9.10 -13.02 -9.23
N LEU A 23 9.43 -11.76 -9.08
CA LEU A 23 10.00 -11.29 -7.83
C LEU A 23 8.89 -10.79 -6.93
N ALA A 24 8.97 -11.18 -5.68
CA ALA A 24 7.99 -10.71 -4.71
C ALA A 24 8.21 -9.23 -4.47
N GLN A 25 7.13 -8.49 -4.30
CA GLN A 25 7.20 -7.09 -4.00
C GLN A 25 7.72 -6.95 -2.57
N GLU A 26 8.68 -6.08 -2.38
CA GLU A 26 9.23 -5.90 -1.05
C GLU A 26 8.50 -4.82 -0.29
N VAL A 27 8.46 -4.95 1.01
CA VAL A 27 7.89 -3.93 1.86
C VAL A 27 8.95 -2.85 2.03
N PRO A 28 8.64 -1.60 1.71
CA PRO A 28 9.63 -0.53 1.80
C PRO A 28 10.23 -0.40 3.19
N ALA A 29 11.55 -0.31 3.24
CA ALA A 29 12.25 -0.19 4.51
C ALA A 29 12.10 1.18 5.13
N THR A 30 11.53 2.12 4.39
CA THR A 30 11.39 3.50 4.90
C THR A 30 10.11 3.69 5.71
N LEU A 31 9.26 2.68 5.81
CA LEU A 31 8.08 2.81 6.65
C LEU A 31 8.51 2.91 8.10
N ARG A 32 7.84 3.77 8.86
CA ARG A 32 8.16 3.97 10.26
C ARG A 32 6.89 4.06 11.08
N GLN A 33 6.91 3.45 12.25
CA GLN A 33 5.77 3.56 13.15
C GLN A 33 5.62 5.04 13.53
N GLY A 34 4.40 5.51 13.53
CA GLY A 34 4.12 6.89 13.89
C GLY A 34 4.09 7.85 12.73
N MET A 35 4.53 7.44 11.55
CA MET A 35 4.49 8.36 10.40
C MET A 35 3.05 8.52 9.94
N PRO A 36 2.70 9.64 9.30
CA PRO A 36 1.36 9.84 8.78
C PRO A 36 1.00 8.75 7.77
N TYR A 37 -0.21 8.25 7.82
CA TYR A 37 -0.65 7.24 6.85
C TYR A 37 -0.54 7.77 5.42
N ALA A 38 -0.82 9.05 5.21
CA ALA A 38 -0.70 9.64 3.88
C ALA A 38 0.70 9.44 3.30
N GLN A 39 1.71 9.57 4.14
CA GLN A 39 3.09 9.40 3.70
C GLN A 39 3.39 7.92 3.47
N ALA A 40 2.95 7.06 4.37
CA ALA A 40 3.15 5.62 4.21
C ALA A 40 2.45 5.13 2.93
N ARG A 41 1.24 5.62 2.66
CA ARG A 41 0.49 5.26 1.48
C ARG A 41 1.26 5.65 0.22
N LYS A 42 1.82 6.85 0.22
CA LYS A 42 2.56 7.31 -0.94
C LYS A 42 3.78 6.44 -1.17
N ILE A 43 4.49 6.09 -0.11
CA ILE A 43 5.66 5.23 -0.21
C ILE A 43 5.27 3.87 -0.79
N LEU A 44 4.15 3.31 -0.32
CA LEU A 44 3.71 2.01 -0.79
C LEU A 44 3.30 2.05 -2.26
N LEU A 45 2.56 3.07 -2.65
CA LEU A 45 2.13 3.18 -4.04
C LEU A 45 3.33 3.37 -4.97
N GLU A 46 4.31 4.17 -4.55
CA GLU A 46 5.49 4.39 -5.35
C GLU A 46 6.35 3.13 -5.45
N ALA A 47 6.25 2.25 -4.49
CA ALA A 47 6.99 1.00 -4.49
C ALA A 47 6.27 -0.09 -5.27
N GLY A 48 5.10 0.21 -5.82
CA GLY A 48 4.39 -0.76 -6.64
C GLY A 48 3.25 -1.50 -5.97
N TRP A 49 3.03 -1.24 -4.69
CA TRP A 49 1.88 -1.83 -4.01
C TRP A 49 0.64 -1.08 -4.48
N GLN A 50 -0.48 -1.78 -4.58
CA GLN A 50 -1.73 -1.18 -5.03
C GLN A 50 -2.75 -1.23 -3.91
N ALA A 51 -3.47 -0.13 -3.74
CA ALA A 51 -4.51 -0.08 -2.73
C ALA A 51 -5.67 -0.98 -3.17
N VAL A 52 -6.15 -1.81 -2.26
CA VAL A 52 -7.26 -2.70 -2.55
C VAL A 52 -8.54 -1.91 -2.33
N GLU A 53 -9.42 -1.89 -3.33
CA GLU A 53 -10.67 -1.17 -3.19
C GLU A 53 -11.75 -2.12 -2.75
N PHE A 54 -12.47 -1.75 -1.71
CA PHE A 54 -13.56 -2.57 -1.21
C PHE A 54 -14.89 -1.99 -1.70
N SER A 55 -15.94 -2.79 -1.59
CA SER A 55 -17.24 -2.39 -2.09
C SER A 55 -17.68 -1.04 -1.52
N PRO A 56 -18.13 -0.11 -2.35
CA PRO A 56 -18.59 1.18 -1.86
C PRO A 56 -19.92 1.08 -1.13
N ASN A 57 -20.62 -0.02 -1.29
CA ASN A 57 -21.93 -0.18 -0.66
C ASN A 57 -21.90 -0.89 0.67
N ARG A 58 -20.71 -1.21 1.17
CA ARG A 58 -20.62 -1.89 2.46
C ARG A 58 -20.99 -0.92 3.56
N GLU A 59 -21.46 -1.47 4.66
CA GLU A 59 -21.82 -0.68 5.80
C GLU A 59 -20.60 0.00 6.40
N ARG A 60 -20.74 1.22 6.80
CA ARG A 60 -19.62 2.00 7.32
C ARG A 60 -20.04 2.76 8.55
N PHE A 61 -19.23 2.65 9.59
CA PHE A 61 -19.44 3.39 10.81
C PHE A 61 -18.22 4.27 11.01
N SER A 62 -18.34 5.28 11.85
CA SER A 62 -17.20 6.09 12.21
C SER A 62 -16.21 5.22 13.00
N PRO A 63 -14.89 5.30 12.78
CA PRO A 63 -14.23 6.32 11.96
C PRO A 63 -14.10 5.93 10.49
N MET A 64 -14.55 4.74 10.10
CA MET A 64 -14.39 4.25 8.74
C MET A 64 -15.04 5.19 7.74
N ASP A 65 -16.22 5.72 8.07
CA ASP A 65 -16.89 6.65 7.19
C ASP A 65 -16.05 7.91 6.97
N TYR A 66 -15.41 8.39 8.01
CA TYR A 66 -14.54 9.56 7.90
C TYR A 66 -13.35 9.26 6.99
N ILE A 67 -12.75 8.10 7.16
CA ILE A 67 -11.58 7.71 6.37
C ILE A 67 -11.94 7.60 4.89
N ILE A 68 -13.09 7.06 4.59
CA ILE A 68 -13.49 6.90 3.20
C ILE A 68 -13.99 8.22 2.60
N ASN A 69 -14.92 8.86 3.26
CA ASN A 69 -15.56 10.04 2.69
C ASN A 69 -14.78 11.33 2.79
N GLN A 70 -14.05 11.52 3.89
CA GLN A 70 -13.30 12.75 4.06
C GLN A 70 -11.87 12.62 3.58
N LEU A 71 -11.23 11.50 3.88
CA LEU A 71 -9.84 11.32 3.51
C LEU A 71 -9.64 10.61 2.18
N GLY A 72 -10.66 9.92 1.69
CA GLY A 72 -10.59 9.29 0.38
C GLY A 72 -9.82 7.97 0.32
N TYR A 73 -9.63 7.31 1.46
CA TYR A 73 -8.87 6.06 1.48
C TYR A 73 -9.81 4.86 1.40
N ASN A 74 -10.19 4.49 0.19
CA ASN A 74 -11.13 3.39 -0.02
C ASN A 74 -10.52 2.03 0.29
N GLU A 75 -9.24 1.99 0.53
CA GLU A 75 -8.57 0.73 0.87
C GLU A 75 -8.70 0.35 2.34
N VAL A 76 -9.42 1.14 3.12
CA VAL A 76 -9.67 0.75 4.51
C VAL A 76 -10.56 -0.47 4.50
N GLU A 77 -10.11 -1.53 5.17
CA GLU A 77 -10.86 -2.77 5.21
C GLU A 77 -11.84 -2.77 6.36
N ASP A 78 -11.41 -2.35 7.51
CA ASP A 78 -12.23 -2.34 8.70
C ASP A 78 -11.61 -1.47 9.78
N CYS A 79 -12.41 -1.04 10.72
CA CYS A 79 -11.95 -0.25 11.85
C CYS A 79 -12.59 -0.81 13.12
N SER A 80 -11.82 -0.81 14.21
CA SER A 80 -12.34 -1.23 15.50
C SER A 80 -13.23 -0.12 16.03
N GLY A 81 -14.36 -0.48 16.54
CA GLY A 81 -15.26 0.51 17.11
C GLY A 81 -14.95 0.83 18.56
N THR A 82 -13.99 0.16 19.16
CA THR A 82 -13.67 0.36 20.56
C THR A 82 -12.17 0.41 20.75
N GLY A 83 -11.75 0.68 21.98
CA GLY A 83 -10.33 0.70 22.31
C GLY A 83 -9.60 1.82 21.60
N MET A 84 -8.47 1.51 21.03
CA MET A 84 -7.64 2.52 20.34
C MET A 84 -8.24 2.93 19.01
N GLY A 85 -9.29 2.27 18.57
CA GLY A 85 -9.88 2.63 17.28
C GLY A 85 -8.96 2.33 16.11
N TYR A 86 -8.28 1.19 16.13
CA TYR A 86 -7.40 0.82 15.02
C TYR A 86 -8.18 0.67 13.73
N CYS A 87 -7.57 1.06 12.63
CA CYS A 87 -8.12 0.77 11.31
C CYS A 87 -7.12 -0.04 10.53
N ARG A 88 -7.63 -0.95 9.70
CA ARG A 88 -6.79 -1.82 8.90
C ARG A 88 -7.02 -1.48 7.44
N PHE A 89 -5.91 -1.30 6.72
CA PHE A 89 -5.93 -1.00 5.29
C PHE A 89 -5.27 -2.15 4.55
N SER A 90 -5.62 -2.35 3.31
CA SER A 90 -5.10 -3.48 2.55
C SER A 90 -4.48 -3.03 1.24
N PHE A 91 -3.29 -3.55 0.97
CA PHE A 91 -2.60 -3.32 -0.30
C PHE A 91 -2.27 -4.69 -0.91
N ALA A 92 -2.06 -4.71 -2.20
CA ALA A 92 -1.73 -5.95 -2.89
C ALA A 92 -0.58 -5.71 -3.85
N ASP A 93 0.24 -6.73 -4.06
CA ASP A 93 1.29 -6.63 -5.06
C ASP A 93 0.82 -7.31 -6.35
N ALA A 94 1.68 -7.33 -7.36
CA ALA A 94 1.33 -7.87 -8.67
C ALA A 94 1.02 -9.37 -8.63
N ASN A 95 1.46 -10.05 -7.59
CA ASN A 95 1.23 -11.48 -7.47
C ASN A 95 0.04 -11.80 -6.59
N GLY A 96 -0.67 -10.78 -6.16
CA GLY A 96 -1.84 -11.00 -5.31
C GLY A 96 -1.53 -11.14 -3.84
N ARG A 97 -0.27 -10.95 -3.43
CA ARG A 97 0.04 -10.99 -2.01
C ARG A 97 -0.51 -9.73 -1.37
N LYS A 98 -1.00 -9.87 -0.15
CA LYS A 98 -1.60 -8.76 0.55
C LYS A 98 -0.69 -8.22 1.62
N LEU A 99 -0.73 -6.92 1.80
CA LEU A 99 -0.02 -6.26 2.88
C LEU A 99 -1.08 -5.60 3.76
N ALA A 100 -1.08 -5.94 5.03
CA ALA A 100 -1.99 -5.32 5.98
C ALA A 100 -1.28 -4.13 6.62
N VAL A 101 -1.98 -3.02 6.72
CA VAL A 101 -1.44 -1.80 7.31
C VAL A 101 -2.43 -1.34 8.36
N VAL A 102 -1.96 -1.16 9.59
CA VAL A 102 -2.83 -0.75 10.70
C VAL A 102 -2.45 0.64 11.15
N THR A 103 -3.46 1.48 11.37
CA THR A 103 -3.24 2.84 11.83
C THR A 103 -3.94 3.10 13.15
N VAL A 104 -3.48 4.14 13.84
CA VAL A 104 -4.12 4.68 15.01
C VAL A 104 -4.49 6.12 14.69
N ASN A 105 -5.15 6.80 15.60
CA ASN A 105 -5.48 8.22 15.45
C ASN A 105 -6.46 8.42 14.28
N ASN A 106 -7.47 7.58 14.23
CA ASN A 106 -8.36 7.54 13.09
C ASN A 106 -9.68 8.33 13.26
N GLN A 107 -9.81 9.07 14.34
CA GLN A 107 -11.03 9.78 14.60
C GLN A 107 -11.19 11.00 13.68
N ARG A 108 -12.43 11.42 13.50
CA ARG A 108 -12.73 12.57 12.67
C ARG A 108 -11.88 13.76 13.09
N GLY A 109 -11.27 14.39 12.13
CA GLY A 109 -10.42 15.55 12.39
C GLY A 109 -8.99 15.21 12.72
N GLN A 110 -8.67 13.93 12.86
CA GLN A 110 -7.32 13.51 13.15
C GLN A 110 -6.65 12.98 11.90
N GLN A 111 -5.35 12.83 11.94
CA GLN A 111 -4.58 12.25 10.84
C GLN A 111 -4.16 10.85 11.24
N PRO A 112 -4.59 9.84 10.51
CA PRO A 112 -4.18 8.47 10.82
C PRO A 112 -2.67 8.34 10.80
N LYS A 113 -2.15 7.57 11.76
CA LYS A 113 -0.73 7.35 11.87
C LYS A 113 -0.43 5.87 11.81
N LEU A 114 0.65 5.53 11.10
CA LEU A 114 1.05 4.15 10.91
C LEU A 114 1.40 3.51 12.25
N GLN A 115 0.80 2.37 12.54
CA GLN A 115 1.07 1.66 13.77
C GLN A 115 1.91 0.42 13.50
N ARG A 116 1.48 -0.40 12.55
CA ARG A 116 2.23 -1.59 12.17
C ARG A 116 1.75 -2.10 10.82
N TRP A 117 2.54 -2.97 10.24
CA TRP A 117 2.22 -3.52 8.93
C TRP A 117 2.87 -4.88 8.78
N TRP A 118 2.28 -5.76 7.98
CA TRP A 118 2.85 -7.08 7.76
C TRP A 118 2.24 -7.70 6.51
N ILE A 119 2.96 -8.69 5.95
CA ILE A 119 2.41 -9.43 4.82
C ILE A 119 1.32 -10.32 5.39
N ASP A 120 0.13 -10.20 4.82
CA ASP A 120 -1.02 -10.94 5.30
C ASP A 120 -1.08 -12.26 4.56
N THR A 121 -0.90 -13.35 5.28
CA THR A 121 -0.89 -14.66 4.65
C THR A 121 -2.27 -15.30 4.63
N GLY A 122 -3.26 -14.61 5.14
CA GLY A 122 -4.62 -15.14 5.14
C GLY A 122 -4.92 -16.10 6.27
N LYS A 123 -4.02 -16.18 7.25
CA LYS A 123 -4.23 -17.09 8.38
C LYS A 123 -4.54 -16.39 9.66
#